data_ef573befa61cd1b3ab647893d6c74a76
#
_entry.id   ef573befa61cd1b3ab647893d6c74a76
#
_cell.length_a   1.000
_cell.length_b   1.000
_cell.length_c   1.000
_cell.angle_alpha   90.00
_cell.angle_beta   90.00
_cell.angle_gamma   90.00
#
_symmetry.space_group_name_H-M   'P 1'
#
loop_
_entity.id
_entity.type
_entity.pdbx_description
1 polymer ?
#
loop_
_entity_poly.entity_id
_entity_poly.type
_entity_poly.pdbx_seq_one_letter_code
_entity_poly.pdbx_strand_id
1 'polypeptide(L)'
;KDREGRFTVVNQALAELSGEFQAMYSREGRPSIAPEKLLRALLLQVLYTIRSARLLMEQLDYNLLFRWFIGLSMDDRVWDHSVFSKNQERFLRSDLAAAFFGRIKEQAATAGLLSDEHFTVDGTLIEAWASMKSFRPKDTPPPEAGAGRNPEVDFHGEPRLNQTHASTTDPEARLFRKGKGKEAKLCFMGHVLMENRHGLIITPRLTAATG
;
A
#
# COMPACT_ATOMS: atom_id res chain seq x y z
N LYS A 1 18.42 -16.52 15.88
CA LYS A 1 18.99 -17.10 14.66
C LYS A 1 18.53 -16.30 13.48
N ASP A 2 19.45 -15.81 12.69
CA ASP A 2 19.32 -15.21 11.38
C ASP A 2 18.63 -13.83 11.26
N ARG A 3 19.04 -12.86 12.08
CA ARG A 3 18.74 -11.45 11.82
C ARG A 3 19.50 -10.92 10.60
N GLU A 4 20.71 -11.43 10.32
CA GLU A 4 21.53 -11.02 9.19
C GLU A 4 20.96 -11.49 7.84
N GLY A 5 20.42 -12.70 7.72
CA GLY A 5 19.86 -13.22 6.47
C GLY A 5 18.69 -12.41 5.92
N ARG A 6 17.78 -11.93 6.77
CA ARG A 6 16.65 -11.10 6.33
C ARG A 6 17.08 -9.76 5.73
N PHE A 7 18.12 -9.16 6.27
CA PHE A 7 18.66 -7.91 5.73
C PHE A 7 19.45 -8.14 4.44
N THR A 8 20.10 -9.30 4.29
CA THR A 8 20.82 -9.67 3.07
C THR A 8 19.86 -9.76 1.89
N VAL A 9 18.73 -10.43 2.02
CA VAL A 9 17.70 -10.55 0.98
C VAL A 9 17.20 -9.17 0.52
N VAL A 10 16.85 -8.30 1.47
CA VAL A 10 16.41 -6.92 1.15
C VAL A 10 17.52 -6.13 0.48
N ASN A 11 18.75 -6.20 0.98
CA ASN A 11 19.89 -5.46 0.42
C ASN A 11 20.21 -5.91 -1.01
N GLN A 12 20.16 -7.21 -1.30
CA GLN A 12 20.38 -7.73 -2.64
C GLN A 12 19.29 -7.24 -3.60
N ALA A 13 18.00 -7.35 -3.23
CA ALA A 13 16.90 -6.85 -4.05
C ALA A 13 17.00 -5.35 -4.33
N LEU A 14 17.44 -4.55 -3.35
CA LEU A 14 17.65 -3.12 -3.51
C LEU A 14 18.83 -2.81 -4.46
N ALA A 15 19.92 -3.56 -4.37
CA ALA A 15 21.08 -3.38 -5.26
C ALA A 15 20.71 -3.67 -6.72
N GLU A 16 19.90 -4.69 -6.96
CA GLU A 16 19.42 -5.05 -8.30
C GLU A 16 18.47 -3.98 -8.91
N LEU A 17 17.76 -3.22 -8.07
CA LEU A 17 16.83 -2.14 -8.48
C LEU A 17 17.51 -0.76 -8.58
N SER A 18 18.79 -0.64 -8.35
CA SER A 18 19.48 0.65 -8.28
C SER A 18 19.34 1.49 -9.57
N GLY A 19 19.32 0.87 -10.74
CA GLY A 19 19.08 1.54 -12.01
C GLY A 19 17.67 2.13 -12.16
N GLU A 20 16.66 1.39 -11.70
CA GLU A 20 15.26 1.82 -11.69
C GLU A 20 15.03 2.98 -10.71
N PHE A 21 15.69 2.94 -9.56
CA PHE A 21 15.67 4.03 -8.60
C PHE A 21 16.26 5.33 -9.16
N GLN A 22 17.35 5.27 -9.91
CA GLN A 22 17.94 6.44 -10.53
C GLN A 22 17.02 7.09 -11.57
N ALA A 23 16.23 6.30 -12.29
CA ALA A 23 15.27 6.79 -13.28
C ALA A 23 14.09 7.56 -12.67
N MET A 24 13.76 7.31 -11.40
CA MET A 24 12.66 7.99 -10.68
C MET A 24 12.94 9.44 -10.33
N TYR A 25 14.19 9.82 -10.24
CA TYR A 25 14.58 11.11 -9.68
C TYR A 25 15.21 12.00 -10.75
N SER A 26 14.79 13.26 -10.77
CA SER A 26 15.45 14.28 -11.56
C SER A 26 16.88 14.50 -11.05
N ARG A 27 17.80 14.73 -11.97
CA ARG A 27 19.19 15.10 -11.64
C ARG A 27 19.31 16.53 -11.12
N GLU A 28 18.26 17.34 -11.28
CA GLU A 28 18.21 18.74 -10.87
C GLU A 28 17.16 18.94 -9.78
N GLY A 29 17.45 19.81 -8.81
CA GLY A 29 16.53 20.22 -7.76
C GLY A 29 17.02 19.86 -6.35
N ARG A 30 16.16 20.11 -5.34
CA ARG A 30 16.47 19.79 -3.94
C ARG A 30 16.59 18.27 -3.76
N PRO A 31 17.63 17.77 -3.08
CA PRO A 31 17.76 16.34 -2.77
C PRO A 31 16.51 15.81 -2.08
N SER A 32 15.95 14.74 -2.63
CA SER A 32 14.81 14.01 -2.05
C SER A 32 15.33 12.85 -1.19
N ILE A 33 14.41 12.16 -0.51
CA ILE A 33 14.76 10.91 0.19
C ILE A 33 15.17 9.89 -0.87
N ALA A 34 16.36 9.31 -0.73
CA ALA A 34 16.81 8.25 -1.63
C ALA A 34 15.80 7.09 -1.64
N PRO A 35 15.43 6.56 -2.83
CA PRO A 35 14.39 5.52 -2.94
C PRO A 35 14.69 4.27 -2.10
N GLU A 36 15.95 3.89 -2.01
CA GLU A 36 16.39 2.75 -1.20
C GLU A 36 16.11 2.99 0.29
N LYS A 37 16.40 4.19 0.78
CA LYS A 37 16.10 4.57 2.17
C LYS A 37 14.60 4.64 2.41
N LEU A 38 13.84 5.15 1.44
CA LEU A 38 12.39 5.22 1.49
C LEU A 38 11.76 3.83 1.55
N LEU A 39 12.18 2.90 0.69
CA LEU A 39 11.66 1.53 0.68
C LEU A 39 11.98 0.81 1.99
N ARG A 40 13.20 0.95 2.52
CA ARG A 40 13.56 0.38 3.82
C ARG A 40 12.69 0.95 4.95
N ALA A 41 12.39 2.25 4.93
CA ALA A 41 11.52 2.88 5.91
C ALA A 41 10.07 2.35 5.81
N LEU A 42 9.56 2.13 4.59
CA LEU A 42 8.26 1.50 4.36
C LEU A 42 8.23 0.05 4.86
N LEU A 43 9.29 -0.71 4.64
CA LEU A 43 9.41 -2.07 5.18
C LEU A 43 9.39 -2.09 6.71
N LEU A 44 10.06 -1.14 7.38
CA LEU A 44 9.96 -1.01 8.84
C LEU A 44 8.53 -0.71 9.28
N GLN A 45 7.82 0.17 8.58
CA GLN A 45 6.43 0.48 8.87
C GLN A 45 5.54 -0.78 8.87
N VAL A 46 5.71 -1.62 7.85
CA VAL A 46 4.94 -2.86 7.70
C VAL A 46 5.37 -3.91 8.73
N LEU A 47 6.68 -4.20 8.83
CA LEU A 47 7.21 -5.28 9.65
C LEU A 47 7.05 -5.03 11.17
N TYR A 48 7.05 -3.76 11.58
CA TYR A 48 6.89 -3.37 12.99
C TYR A 48 5.52 -2.75 13.29
N THR A 49 4.58 -2.81 12.34
CA THR A 49 3.21 -2.30 12.48
C THR A 49 3.13 -0.84 12.94
N ILE A 50 4.04 0.00 12.44
CA ILE A 50 4.11 1.42 12.77
C ILE A 50 2.99 2.17 12.03
N ARG A 51 2.00 2.65 12.75
CA ARG A 51 0.73 3.14 12.19
C ARG A 51 0.82 4.48 11.44
N SER A 52 1.84 5.28 11.67
CA SER A 52 1.93 6.61 11.04
C SER A 52 3.36 6.98 10.67
N ALA A 53 3.50 7.83 9.64
CA ALA A 53 4.77 8.41 9.25
C ALA A 53 5.41 9.22 10.40
N ARG A 54 4.60 9.92 11.18
CA ARG A 54 5.11 10.68 12.35
C ARG A 54 5.74 9.76 13.38
N LEU A 55 5.06 8.67 13.75
CA LEU A 55 5.60 7.68 14.69
C LEU A 55 6.86 7.00 14.14
N LEU A 56 6.91 6.74 12.82
CA LEU A 56 8.12 6.20 12.20
C LEU A 56 9.30 7.17 12.33
N MET A 57 9.09 8.45 12.03
CA MET A 57 10.15 9.47 12.16
C MET A 57 10.63 9.58 13.61
N GLU A 58 9.72 9.59 14.57
CA GLU A 58 10.05 9.57 16.01
C GLU A 58 10.87 8.32 16.38
N GLN A 59 10.49 7.13 15.90
CA GLN A 59 11.27 5.91 16.13
C GLN A 59 12.68 6.00 15.51
N LEU A 60 12.82 6.63 14.36
CA LEU A 60 14.11 6.83 13.70
C LEU A 60 15.03 7.81 14.45
N ASP A 61 14.50 8.69 15.28
CA ASP A 61 15.33 9.62 16.07
C ASP A 61 16.15 8.89 17.14
N TYR A 62 15.62 7.84 17.75
CA TYR A 62 16.29 7.17 18.88
C TYR A 62 16.55 5.68 18.67
N ASN A 63 15.96 5.01 17.68
CA ASN A 63 16.16 3.58 17.45
C ASN A 63 17.34 3.34 16.52
N LEU A 64 18.50 2.99 17.08
CA LEU A 64 19.73 2.77 16.34
C LEU A 64 19.62 1.63 15.34
N LEU A 65 18.85 0.59 15.64
CA LEU A 65 18.65 -0.53 14.71
C LEU A 65 17.89 -0.07 13.46
N PHE A 66 16.88 0.77 13.62
CA PHE A 66 16.10 1.31 12.51
C PHE A 66 16.96 2.26 11.66
N ARG A 67 17.74 3.14 12.32
CA ARG A 67 18.68 4.03 11.63
C ARG A 67 19.68 3.24 10.78
N TRP A 68 20.30 2.24 11.39
CA TRP A 68 21.25 1.36 10.68
C TRP A 68 20.59 0.65 9.50
N PHE A 69 19.38 0.09 9.69
CA PHE A 69 18.68 -0.61 8.62
C PHE A 69 18.35 0.30 7.43
N ILE A 70 17.96 1.54 7.67
CA ILE A 70 17.68 2.53 6.62
C ILE A 70 18.98 3.06 5.99
N GLY A 71 20.08 2.99 6.68
CA GLY A 71 21.37 3.59 6.26
C GLY A 71 21.48 5.07 6.66
N LEU A 72 20.93 5.42 7.83
CA LEU A 72 21.15 6.72 8.47
C LEU A 72 22.29 6.61 9.47
N SER A 73 23.25 7.54 9.41
CA SER A 73 24.31 7.69 10.42
C SER A 73 23.74 8.27 11.71
N MET A 74 24.54 8.26 12.78
CA MET A 74 24.13 8.82 14.08
C MET A 74 23.79 10.31 13.99
N ASP A 75 24.52 11.06 13.15
CA ASP A 75 24.41 12.50 13.00
C ASP A 75 23.43 12.93 11.91
N ASP A 76 22.92 11.99 11.09
CA ASP A 76 21.95 12.29 10.05
C ASP A 76 20.64 12.78 10.67
N ARG A 77 20.10 13.89 10.16
CA ARG A 77 18.74 14.32 10.53
C ARG A 77 17.71 13.36 9.95
N VAL A 78 16.75 12.99 10.78
CA VAL A 78 15.56 12.26 10.31
C VAL A 78 14.69 13.22 9.50
N TRP A 79 14.00 12.67 8.51
CA TRP A 79 13.14 13.45 7.61
C TRP A 79 11.90 13.98 8.34
N ASP A 80 11.35 15.07 7.83
CA ASP A 80 10.02 15.50 8.23
C ASP A 80 8.96 14.50 7.74
N HIS A 81 7.96 14.20 8.58
CA HIS A 81 6.91 13.24 8.25
C HIS A 81 6.11 13.60 7.00
N SER A 82 5.95 14.90 6.70
CA SER A 82 5.23 15.36 5.50
C SER A 82 6.05 15.14 4.23
N VAL A 83 7.37 15.30 4.31
CA VAL A 83 8.30 14.98 3.22
C VAL A 83 8.29 13.48 2.96
N PHE A 84 8.34 12.67 4.02
CA PHE A 84 8.26 11.22 3.90
C PHE A 84 6.95 10.80 3.23
N SER A 85 5.79 11.29 3.68
CA SER A 85 4.48 10.93 3.15
C SER A 85 4.34 11.27 1.66
N LYS A 86 4.83 12.45 1.22
CA LYS A 86 4.83 12.83 -0.20
C LYS A 86 5.70 11.91 -1.06
N ASN A 87 6.86 11.51 -0.55
CA ASN A 87 7.74 10.58 -1.26
C ASN A 87 7.17 9.17 -1.27
N GLN A 88 6.52 8.74 -0.19
CA GLN A 88 5.78 7.46 -0.12
C GLN A 88 4.70 7.40 -1.19
N GLU A 89 3.88 8.45 -1.32
CA GLU A 89 2.83 8.50 -2.35
C GLU A 89 3.40 8.39 -3.75
N ARG A 90 4.51 9.09 -4.05
CA ARG A 90 5.22 8.99 -5.33
C ARG A 90 5.74 7.58 -5.57
N PHE A 91 6.33 6.95 -4.55
CA PHE A 91 6.85 5.59 -4.63
C PHE A 91 5.73 4.57 -4.90
N LEU A 92 4.61 4.68 -4.19
CA LEU A 92 3.47 3.77 -4.36
C LEU A 92 2.76 3.91 -5.71
N ARG A 93 2.88 5.06 -6.38
CA ARG A 93 2.40 5.26 -7.75
C ARG A 93 3.33 4.69 -8.82
N SER A 94 4.54 4.30 -8.46
CA SER A 94 5.51 3.67 -9.36
C SER A 94 5.42 2.15 -9.29
N ASP A 95 5.94 1.47 -10.31
CA ASP A 95 5.99 0.01 -10.34
C ASP A 95 7.10 -0.59 -9.44
N LEU A 96 7.82 0.24 -8.70
CA LEU A 96 8.96 -0.22 -7.88
C LEU A 96 8.58 -1.18 -6.77
N ALA A 97 7.39 -1.04 -6.18
CA ALA A 97 6.91 -2.00 -5.16
C ALA A 97 6.69 -3.38 -5.79
N ALA A 98 6.13 -3.43 -6.99
CA ALA A 98 5.93 -4.68 -7.74
C ALA A 98 7.27 -5.27 -8.20
N ALA A 99 8.19 -4.44 -8.68
CA ALA A 99 9.55 -4.85 -9.07
C ALA A 99 10.31 -5.42 -7.86
N PHE A 100 10.27 -4.76 -6.71
CA PHE A 100 10.87 -5.26 -5.48
C PHE A 100 10.29 -6.62 -5.06
N PHE A 101 8.98 -6.77 -5.09
CA PHE A 101 8.32 -8.05 -4.82
C PHE A 101 8.80 -9.14 -5.80
N GLY A 102 8.93 -8.80 -7.10
CA GLY A 102 9.46 -9.69 -8.11
C GLY A 102 10.87 -10.20 -7.78
N ARG A 103 11.79 -9.31 -7.35
CA ARG A 103 13.15 -9.68 -6.96
C ARG A 103 13.18 -10.61 -5.73
N ILE A 104 12.35 -10.33 -4.72
CA ILE A 104 12.23 -11.23 -3.55
C ILE A 104 11.73 -12.61 -3.97
N LYS A 105 10.75 -12.66 -4.87
CA LYS A 105 10.23 -13.93 -5.41
C LYS A 105 11.30 -14.71 -6.20
N GLU A 106 12.08 -14.06 -7.03
CA GLU A 106 13.20 -14.66 -7.77
C GLU A 106 14.26 -15.26 -6.82
N GLN A 107 14.62 -14.54 -5.76
CA GLN A 107 15.53 -15.04 -4.72
C GLN A 107 14.95 -16.27 -4.01
N ALA A 108 13.66 -16.26 -3.69
CA ALA A 108 12.96 -17.39 -3.09
C ALA A 108 12.96 -18.62 -4.03
N ALA A 109 12.74 -18.40 -5.33
CA ALA A 109 12.81 -19.46 -6.35
C ALA A 109 14.23 -20.05 -6.44
N THR A 110 15.24 -19.21 -6.50
CA THR A 110 16.65 -19.63 -6.56
C THR A 110 17.06 -20.41 -5.31
N ALA A 111 16.51 -20.06 -4.15
CA ALA A 111 16.73 -20.76 -2.90
C ALA A 111 15.92 -22.06 -2.76
N GLY A 112 15.13 -22.46 -3.78
CA GLY A 112 14.29 -23.65 -3.76
C GLY A 112 13.11 -23.57 -2.80
N LEU A 113 12.68 -22.34 -2.43
CA LEU A 113 11.59 -22.09 -1.50
C LEU A 113 10.23 -21.97 -2.21
N LEU A 114 10.17 -22.04 -3.52
CA LEU A 114 8.92 -22.07 -4.28
C LEU A 114 8.68 -23.48 -4.84
N SER A 115 7.52 -24.03 -4.53
CA SER A 115 7.03 -25.29 -5.08
C SER A 115 6.00 -24.99 -6.17
N ASP A 116 5.91 -25.87 -7.16
CA ASP A 116 4.92 -25.82 -8.25
C ASP A 116 3.80 -26.87 -8.09
N GLU A 117 3.77 -27.57 -6.96
CA GLU A 117 2.85 -28.70 -6.76
C GLU A 117 1.44 -28.26 -6.31
N HIS A 118 1.36 -27.38 -5.30
CA HIS A 118 0.08 -27.01 -4.69
C HIS A 118 -0.01 -25.53 -4.39
N PHE A 119 -1.13 -24.92 -4.78
CA PHE A 119 -1.41 -23.51 -4.58
C PHE A 119 -2.77 -23.32 -3.92
N THR A 120 -2.87 -22.27 -3.09
CA THR A 120 -4.14 -21.81 -2.53
C THR A 120 -4.40 -20.39 -3.02
N VAL A 121 -5.64 -20.14 -3.41
CA VAL A 121 -6.12 -18.79 -3.71
C VAL A 121 -7.02 -18.35 -2.56
N ASP A 122 -6.70 -17.24 -1.93
CA ASP A 122 -7.55 -16.60 -0.93
C ASP A 122 -8.00 -15.23 -1.40
N GLY A 123 -9.24 -14.88 -1.05
CA GLY A 123 -9.87 -13.60 -1.37
C GLY A 123 -10.26 -12.86 -0.09
N THR A 124 -9.84 -11.63 0.04
CA THR A 124 -10.23 -10.77 1.15
C THR A 124 -10.81 -9.45 0.67
N LEU A 125 -11.76 -8.89 1.44
CA LEU A 125 -12.28 -7.55 1.17
C LEU A 125 -11.35 -6.52 1.79
N ILE A 126 -10.92 -5.57 0.97
CA ILE A 126 -10.10 -4.43 1.36
C ILE A 126 -11.01 -3.20 1.34
N GLU A 127 -11.27 -2.61 2.50
CA GLU A 127 -12.09 -1.42 2.60
C GLU A 127 -11.40 -0.25 1.90
N ALA A 128 -12.14 0.45 1.03
CA ALA A 128 -11.65 1.66 0.40
C ALA A 128 -11.56 2.79 1.43
N TRP A 129 -10.62 3.68 1.25
CA TRP A 129 -10.52 4.89 2.07
C TRP A 129 -11.55 5.93 1.63
N ALA A 130 -12.80 5.51 1.58
CA ALA A 130 -13.93 6.32 1.13
C ALA A 130 -15.12 6.14 2.07
N SER A 131 -15.67 7.25 2.54
CA SER A 131 -16.86 7.24 3.38
C SER A 131 -18.09 6.86 2.55
N MET A 132 -19.06 6.17 3.16
CA MET A 132 -20.39 5.93 2.56
C MET A 132 -21.12 7.22 2.18
N LYS A 133 -20.77 8.37 2.78
CA LYS A 133 -21.28 9.69 2.40
C LYS A 133 -20.80 10.14 1.01
N SER A 134 -19.66 9.62 0.55
CA SER A 134 -19.15 9.90 -0.79
C SER A 134 -19.85 9.07 -1.89
N PHE A 135 -20.61 8.05 -1.52
CA PHE A 135 -21.31 7.19 -2.47
C PHE A 135 -22.61 7.88 -2.92
N ARG A 136 -22.56 8.52 -4.08
CA ARG A 136 -23.61 9.40 -4.63
C ARG A 136 -24.06 8.94 -6.00
N PRO A 137 -25.25 9.37 -6.47
CA PRO A 137 -25.68 9.12 -7.84
C PRO A 137 -24.67 9.68 -8.83
N LYS A 138 -24.40 8.94 -9.90
CA LYS A 138 -23.39 9.29 -10.93
C LYS A 138 -23.76 10.57 -11.69
N ASP A 139 -25.06 10.85 -11.83
CA ASP A 139 -25.60 11.96 -12.61
C ASP A 139 -25.82 13.24 -11.77
N THR A 140 -25.42 13.23 -10.50
CA THR A 140 -25.58 14.41 -9.62
C THR A 140 -24.32 15.26 -9.72
N PRO A 141 -24.43 16.56 -10.08
CA PRO A 141 -23.29 17.47 -10.08
C PRO A 141 -22.67 17.56 -8.68
N PRO A 142 -21.35 17.81 -8.57
CA PRO A 142 -20.71 18.01 -7.28
C PRO A 142 -21.40 19.14 -6.51
N PRO A 143 -21.57 19.04 -5.18
CA PRO A 143 -22.17 20.10 -4.39
C PRO A 143 -21.36 21.39 -4.55
N GLU A 144 -22.05 22.51 -4.74
CA GLU A 144 -21.40 23.82 -4.78
C GLU A 144 -20.59 24.07 -3.50
N ALA A 145 -19.40 24.64 -3.68
CA ALA A 145 -18.53 25.02 -2.57
C ALA A 145 -19.27 26.05 -1.70
N GLY A 146 -19.79 25.63 -0.54
CA GLY A 146 -20.58 26.47 0.35
C GLY A 146 -21.90 25.85 0.84
N ALA A 147 -22.34 24.75 0.23
CA ALA A 147 -23.47 23.99 0.76
C ALA A 147 -23.12 23.44 2.16
N GLY A 148 -23.94 23.76 3.16
CA GLY A 148 -23.72 23.41 4.56
C GLY A 148 -23.39 21.94 4.79
N ARG A 149 -22.84 21.65 5.95
CA ARG A 149 -22.30 20.33 6.36
C ARG A 149 -23.28 19.15 6.23
N ASN A 150 -24.59 19.41 6.12
CA ASN A 150 -25.66 18.44 5.87
C ASN A 150 -26.60 19.02 4.80
N PRO A 151 -26.36 18.80 3.50
CA PRO A 151 -27.44 19.00 2.54
C PRO A 151 -28.56 18.02 2.91
N GLU A 152 -29.81 18.46 2.85
CA GLU A 152 -31.00 17.61 3.02
C GLU A 152 -30.98 16.53 1.92
N VAL A 153 -30.34 15.42 2.20
CA VAL A 153 -30.38 14.24 1.36
C VAL A 153 -31.32 13.27 2.06
N ASP A 154 -32.44 13.04 1.48
CA ASP A 154 -33.37 11.99 1.93
C ASP A 154 -32.69 10.63 1.71
N PHE A 155 -32.24 10.03 2.81
CA PHE A 155 -31.61 8.71 2.81
C PHE A 155 -32.63 7.55 2.81
N HIS A 156 -33.93 7.86 2.86
CA HIS A 156 -34.99 6.89 2.95
C HIS A 156 -35.68 6.69 1.59
N GLY A 157 -35.41 5.56 0.94
CA GLY A 157 -36.21 5.07 -0.17
C GLY A 157 -35.48 4.65 -1.43
N GLU A 158 -34.29 5.16 -1.75
CA GLU A 158 -33.59 4.74 -2.97
C GLU A 158 -32.52 3.66 -2.69
N PRO A 159 -32.61 2.49 -3.38
CA PRO A 159 -31.59 1.48 -3.28
C PRO A 159 -30.29 1.99 -3.92
N ARG A 160 -29.22 2.09 -3.13
CA ARG A 160 -27.89 2.51 -3.61
C ARG A 160 -27.19 1.30 -4.25
N LEU A 161 -27.03 1.36 -5.55
CA LEU A 161 -26.46 0.29 -6.35
C LEU A 161 -25.20 0.79 -7.08
N ASN A 162 -24.24 -0.09 -7.35
CA ASN A 162 -23.04 0.24 -8.13
C ASN A 162 -23.33 0.70 -9.56
N GLN A 163 -24.51 0.36 -10.11
CA GLN A 163 -24.96 0.80 -11.43
C GLN A 163 -25.31 2.30 -11.42
N THR A 164 -25.99 2.76 -10.36
CA THR A 164 -26.52 4.13 -10.25
C THR A 164 -25.63 5.06 -9.43
N HIS A 165 -24.80 4.53 -8.54
CA HIS A 165 -23.99 5.31 -7.61
C HIS A 165 -22.50 4.97 -7.77
N ALA A 166 -21.64 5.95 -7.45
CA ALA A 166 -20.19 5.78 -7.32
C ALA A 166 -19.67 6.66 -6.16
N SER A 167 -18.53 6.27 -5.61
CA SER A 167 -17.86 7.11 -4.64
C SER A 167 -17.19 8.29 -5.35
N THR A 168 -17.40 9.50 -4.82
CA THR A 168 -16.71 10.72 -5.31
C THR A 168 -15.27 10.80 -4.81
N THR A 169 -14.94 10.07 -3.75
CA THR A 169 -13.57 10.01 -3.18
C THR A 169 -12.74 8.94 -3.85
N ASP A 170 -13.32 7.77 -4.14
CA ASP A 170 -12.68 6.62 -4.77
C ASP A 170 -13.65 5.99 -5.78
N PRO A 171 -13.67 6.46 -7.04
CA PRO A 171 -14.63 6.03 -8.06
C PRO A 171 -14.52 4.56 -8.46
N GLU A 172 -13.37 3.92 -8.21
CA GLU A 172 -13.14 2.50 -8.51
C GLU A 172 -13.67 1.56 -7.42
N ALA A 173 -13.83 2.07 -6.19
CA ALA A 173 -14.42 1.30 -5.10
C ALA A 173 -15.86 0.89 -5.41
N ARG A 174 -16.24 -0.31 -5.00
CA ARG A 174 -17.59 -0.83 -5.20
C ARG A 174 -18.25 -1.11 -3.87
N LEU A 175 -19.55 -0.82 -3.83
CA LEU A 175 -20.38 -1.20 -2.70
C LEU A 175 -20.56 -2.73 -2.71
N PHE A 176 -20.08 -3.39 -1.70
CA PHE A 176 -20.12 -4.84 -1.57
C PHE A 176 -20.57 -5.26 -0.17
N ARG A 177 -21.29 -6.38 -0.11
CA ARG A 177 -21.76 -6.99 1.13
C ARG A 177 -21.30 -8.44 1.21
N LYS A 178 -20.52 -8.77 2.22
CA LYS A 178 -19.95 -10.12 2.40
C LYS A 178 -21.01 -11.23 2.60
N GLY A 179 -22.24 -10.86 2.97
CA GLY A 179 -23.32 -11.85 3.18
C GLY A 179 -24.61 -11.16 3.61
N LYS A 180 -25.70 -11.95 3.60
CA LYS A 180 -27.03 -11.48 4.03
C LYS A 180 -26.98 -11.01 5.50
N GLY A 181 -27.47 -9.81 5.78
CA GLY A 181 -27.46 -9.22 7.13
C GLY A 181 -26.14 -8.55 7.54
N LYS A 182 -25.08 -8.58 6.72
CA LYS A 182 -23.84 -7.81 6.96
C LYS A 182 -23.96 -6.41 6.36
N GLU A 183 -23.21 -5.46 6.94
CA GLU A 183 -23.11 -4.11 6.41
C GLU A 183 -22.49 -4.11 5.01
N ALA A 184 -23.00 -3.26 4.13
CA ALA A 184 -22.39 -3.01 2.83
C ALA A 184 -21.32 -1.92 2.96
N LYS A 185 -20.14 -2.15 2.38
CA LYS A 185 -18.99 -1.26 2.46
C LYS A 185 -18.44 -0.98 1.07
N LEU A 186 -17.86 0.20 0.90
CA LEU A 186 -17.06 0.51 -0.28
C LEU A 186 -15.72 -0.23 -0.16
N CYS A 187 -15.45 -1.13 -1.09
CA CYS A 187 -14.27 -1.98 -1.01
C CYS A 187 -13.78 -2.46 -2.38
N PHE A 188 -12.62 -3.06 -2.32
CA PHE A 188 -11.99 -3.84 -3.37
C PHE A 188 -11.90 -5.30 -2.93
N MET A 189 -11.65 -6.20 -3.87
CA MET A 189 -11.34 -7.59 -3.57
C MET A 189 -9.86 -7.84 -3.81
N GLY A 190 -9.14 -8.15 -2.74
CA GLY A 190 -7.76 -8.59 -2.79
C GLY A 190 -7.69 -10.09 -2.96
N HIS A 191 -6.94 -10.56 -3.94
CA HIS A 191 -6.67 -11.97 -4.18
C HIS A 191 -5.19 -12.24 -3.96
N VAL A 192 -4.89 -13.34 -3.30
CA VAL A 192 -3.52 -13.79 -3.05
C VAL A 192 -3.40 -15.23 -3.51
N LEU A 193 -2.48 -15.49 -4.44
CA LEU A 193 -2.03 -16.82 -4.77
C LEU A 193 -0.84 -17.17 -3.90
N MET A 194 -0.95 -18.22 -3.13
CA MET A 194 0.07 -18.68 -2.18
C MET A 194 0.52 -20.10 -2.54
N GLU A 195 1.81 -20.33 -2.53
CA GLU A 195 2.43 -21.64 -2.58
C GLU A 195 2.32 -22.30 -1.20
N ASN A 196 1.90 -23.58 -1.15
CA ASN A 196 1.47 -24.20 0.11
C ASN A 196 2.59 -24.88 0.92
N ARG A 197 3.74 -25.18 0.31
CA ARG A 197 4.85 -25.85 1.01
C ARG A 197 5.51 -24.94 2.03
N HIS A 198 5.77 -23.68 1.64
CA HIS A 198 6.47 -22.70 2.47
C HIS A 198 5.58 -21.51 2.84
N GLY A 199 4.35 -21.44 2.30
CA GLY A 199 3.42 -20.35 2.56
C GLY A 199 3.83 -19.02 1.93
N LEU A 200 4.53 -19.05 0.80
CA LEU A 200 5.01 -17.85 0.13
C LEU A 200 3.98 -17.32 -0.88
N ILE A 201 3.78 -16.01 -0.89
CA ILE A 201 2.91 -15.34 -1.84
C ILE A 201 3.60 -15.31 -3.21
N ILE A 202 2.91 -15.84 -4.23
CA ILE A 202 3.37 -15.86 -5.62
C ILE A 202 2.88 -14.61 -6.36
N THR A 203 1.60 -14.27 -6.19
CA THR A 203 0.98 -13.14 -6.88
C THR A 203 -0.13 -12.55 -6.03
N PRO A 204 -0.06 -11.27 -5.64
CA PRO A 204 -1.19 -10.51 -5.16
C PRO A 204 -1.92 -9.87 -6.35
N ARG A 205 -3.25 -9.77 -6.27
CA ARG A 205 -4.07 -9.07 -7.26
C ARG A 205 -5.20 -8.32 -6.57
N LEU A 206 -5.44 -7.09 -7.03
CA LEU A 206 -6.57 -6.29 -6.59
C LEU A 206 -7.58 -6.20 -7.73
N THR A 207 -8.86 -6.41 -7.42
CA THR A 207 -9.96 -6.27 -8.38
C THR A 207 -11.10 -5.48 -7.77
N ALA A 208 -11.99 -4.95 -8.62
CA ALA A 208 -13.23 -4.38 -8.13
C ALA A 208 -14.06 -5.45 -7.41
N ALA A 209 -14.68 -5.10 -6.29
CA ALA A 209 -15.57 -5.99 -5.55
C ALA A 209 -16.93 -6.08 -6.25
N THR A 210 -16.97 -6.81 -7.35
CA THR A 210 -18.19 -7.18 -8.08
C THR A 210 -18.53 -8.61 -7.67
N GLY A 211 -19.65 -8.80 -6.99
CA GLY A 211 -20.14 -10.13 -6.62
C GLY A 211 -20.55 -10.98 -7.81
#